data_ccaec5dc12100e79b30b2492878740c1
#
_entry.id   ccaec5dc12100e79b30b2492878740c1
#
_cell.length_a   1.000
_cell.length_b   1.000
_cell.length_c   1.000
_cell.angle_alpha   90.00
_cell.angle_beta   90.00
_cell.angle_gamma   90.00
#
_symmetry.space_group_name_H-M   'P 1'
#
loop_
_entity.id
_entity.type
_entity.pdbx_description
1 polymer ?
#
loop_
_entity_poly.entity_id
_entity_poly.type
_entity_poly.pdbx_seq_one_letter_code
_entity_poly.pdbx_strand_id
1 'polypeptide(L)'
;MTLLVRTSRLARLMNRAGPNNLTRTESGLLDTLSGGQRTINELAETEALTQPAVSKLVDRLERRELVARHRADRDARVVLVSITAAGSAALEVKTEHVRGVLRETLSEFPESEIATLLATGDVFERFIERLQSKVTRQ
;
A
#
# COMPACT_ATOMS: atom_id res chain seq x y z
N MET A 1 16.78 -0.80 21.18
CA MET A 1 15.46 -0.92 20.50
C MET A 1 15.71 -1.08 19.01
N THR A 2 15.23 -2.17 18.46
CA THR A 2 15.57 -2.59 17.08
C THR A 2 14.90 -1.73 16.02
N LEU A 3 15.51 -1.67 14.83
CA LEU A 3 14.97 -0.98 13.65
C LEU A 3 13.53 -1.41 13.35
N LEU A 4 13.22 -2.71 13.48
CA LEU A 4 11.88 -3.28 13.26
C LEU A 4 10.79 -2.64 14.14
N VAL A 5 11.09 -2.35 15.40
CA VAL A 5 10.13 -1.70 16.30
C VAL A 5 9.87 -0.26 15.88
N ARG A 6 10.91 0.45 15.43
CA ARG A 6 10.80 1.84 14.94
C ARG A 6 10.00 1.93 13.65
N THR A 7 10.27 1.04 12.69
CA THR A 7 9.53 0.99 11.42
C THR A 7 8.08 0.60 11.62
N SER A 8 7.79 -0.36 12.51
CA SER A 8 6.42 -0.73 12.86
C SER A 8 5.66 0.43 13.54
N ARG A 9 6.34 1.22 14.37
CA ARG A 9 5.76 2.41 14.98
C ARG A 9 5.45 3.48 13.93
N LEU A 10 6.40 3.75 13.03
CA LEU A 10 6.22 4.69 11.93
C LEU A 10 5.02 4.28 11.07
N ALA A 11 4.96 3.02 10.66
CA ALA A 11 3.85 2.49 9.88
C ALA A 11 2.49 2.68 10.57
N ARG A 12 2.41 2.46 11.89
CA ARG A 12 1.18 2.69 12.66
C ARG A 12 0.77 4.17 12.71
N LEU A 13 1.74 5.08 12.84
CA LEU A 13 1.47 6.53 12.85
C LEU A 13 0.95 6.98 11.49
N MET A 14 1.59 6.56 10.39
CA MET A 14 1.15 6.90 9.03
C MET A 14 -0.24 6.35 8.72
N ASN A 15 -0.62 5.22 9.29
CA ASN A 15 -1.96 4.64 9.12
C ASN A 15 -3.08 5.44 9.77
N ARG A 16 -2.80 6.12 10.86
CA ARG A 16 -3.77 6.96 11.56
C ARG A 16 -4.01 8.29 10.84
N ALA A 17 -3.10 8.66 9.94
CA ALA A 17 -3.20 9.89 9.17
C ALA A 17 -4.10 9.67 7.95
N GLY A 18 -5.26 10.33 7.91
CA GLY A 18 -6.05 10.42 6.68
C GLY A 18 -7.55 10.58 6.90
N PRO A 19 -8.17 11.42 6.07
CA PRO A 19 -9.57 11.78 6.21
C PRO A 19 -10.56 10.73 5.69
N ASN A 20 -10.12 9.71 4.95
CA ASN A 20 -10.99 8.85 4.13
C ASN A 20 -11.37 7.51 4.75
N ASN A 21 -11.04 7.27 6.01
CA ASN A 21 -11.25 5.96 6.65
C ASN A 21 -10.69 4.76 5.87
N LEU A 22 -9.69 4.99 5.01
CA LEU A 22 -8.94 3.92 4.37
C LEU A 22 -7.95 3.32 5.38
N THR A 23 -8.08 2.02 5.61
CA THR A 23 -7.09 1.29 6.40
C THR A 23 -5.78 1.16 5.61
N ARG A 24 -4.70 0.80 6.30
CA ARG A 24 -3.40 0.52 5.65
C ARG A 24 -3.55 -0.53 4.55
N THR A 25 -4.24 -1.62 4.88
CA THR A 25 -4.41 -2.74 3.96
C THR A 25 -5.23 -2.34 2.74
N GLU A 26 -6.28 -1.53 2.93
CA GLU A 26 -7.07 -0.96 1.83
C GLU A 26 -6.24 -0.02 0.96
N SER A 27 -5.44 0.85 1.57
CA SER A 27 -4.55 1.75 0.83
C SER A 27 -3.48 0.99 0.05
N GLY A 28 -2.87 -0.03 0.66
CA GLY A 28 -1.88 -0.88 0.00
C GLY A 28 -2.46 -1.59 -1.22
N LEU A 29 -3.66 -2.16 -1.08
CA LEU A 29 -4.35 -2.83 -2.19
C LEU A 29 -4.70 -1.85 -3.31
N LEU A 30 -5.20 -0.67 -3.00
CA LEU A 30 -5.48 0.37 -3.98
C LEU A 30 -4.21 0.85 -4.69
N ASP A 31 -3.10 0.99 -3.95
CA ASP A 31 -1.80 1.36 -4.51
C ASP A 31 -1.30 0.29 -5.51
N THR A 32 -1.37 -0.97 -5.14
CA THR A 32 -1.05 -2.10 -6.05
C THR A 32 -1.91 -2.07 -7.30
N LEU A 33 -3.21 -1.81 -7.17
CA LEU A 33 -4.14 -1.72 -8.30
C LEU A 33 -3.94 -0.46 -9.16
N SER A 34 -3.32 0.60 -8.63
CA SER A 34 -2.97 1.78 -9.41
C SER A 34 -1.92 1.47 -10.50
N GLY A 35 -1.11 0.44 -10.29
CA GLY A 35 -0.17 -0.10 -11.28
C GLY A 35 -0.80 -1.01 -12.34
N GLY A 36 -2.10 -1.30 -12.26
CA GLY A 36 -2.85 -2.13 -13.19
C GLY A 36 -3.74 -3.17 -12.49
N GLN A 37 -4.65 -3.74 -13.24
CA GLN A 37 -5.57 -4.76 -12.74
C GLN A 37 -4.83 -6.04 -12.30
N ARG A 38 -5.40 -6.75 -11.33
CA ARG A 38 -4.83 -7.96 -10.73
C ARG A 38 -5.92 -8.98 -10.42
N THR A 39 -5.55 -10.24 -10.37
CA THR A 39 -6.37 -11.31 -9.80
C THR A 39 -6.32 -11.28 -8.26
N ILE A 40 -7.26 -11.95 -7.61
CA ILE A 40 -7.24 -12.12 -6.14
C ILE A 40 -5.95 -12.80 -5.67
N ASN A 41 -5.45 -13.78 -6.43
CA ASN A 41 -4.22 -14.50 -6.10
C ASN A 41 -3.00 -13.58 -6.14
N GLU A 42 -2.85 -12.80 -7.21
CA GLU A 42 -1.76 -11.83 -7.34
C GLU A 42 -1.80 -10.77 -6.24
N LEU A 43 -2.99 -10.29 -5.87
CA LEU A 43 -3.15 -9.37 -4.74
C LEU A 43 -2.75 -10.03 -3.41
N ALA A 44 -3.14 -11.29 -3.19
CA ALA A 44 -2.78 -12.02 -1.97
C ALA A 44 -1.26 -12.19 -1.82
N GLU A 45 -0.57 -12.52 -2.90
CA GLU A 45 0.89 -12.61 -2.93
C GLU A 45 1.56 -11.26 -2.68
N THR A 46 1.13 -10.22 -3.39
CA THR A 46 1.73 -8.87 -3.27
C THR A 46 1.54 -8.27 -1.88
N GLU A 47 0.34 -8.41 -1.31
CA GLU A 47 0.00 -7.87 0.01
C GLU A 47 0.40 -8.78 1.18
N ALA A 48 0.97 -9.95 0.90
CA ALA A 48 1.30 -10.98 1.89
C ALA A 48 0.09 -11.35 2.78
N LEU A 49 -1.07 -11.53 2.15
CA LEU A 49 -2.34 -11.89 2.78
C LEU A 49 -2.87 -13.22 2.22
N THR A 50 -3.80 -13.82 2.93
CA THR A 50 -4.52 -14.99 2.43
C THR A 50 -5.56 -14.59 1.38
N GLN A 51 -5.89 -15.48 0.45
CA GLN A 51 -6.93 -15.25 -0.55
C GLN A 51 -8.30 -14.89 0.07
N PRO A 52 -8.80 -15.58 1.12
CA PRO A 52 -10.03 -15.18 1.78
C PRO A 52 -10.00 -13.78 2.39
N ALA A 53 -8.85 -13.37 2.95
CA ALA A 53 -8.67 -12.02 3.51
C ALA A 53 -8.73 -10.96 2.41
N VAL A 54 -8.06 -11.18 1.28
CA VAL A 54 -8.10 -10.28 0.12
C VAL A 54 -9.49 -10.24 -0.49
N SER A 55 -10.17 -11.37 -0.63
CA SER A 55 -11.54 -11.40 -1.16
C SER A 55 -12.49 -10.54 -0.33
N LYS A 56 -12.45 -10.65 1.01
CA LYS A 56 -13.24 -9.80 1.92
C LYS A 56 -12.87 -8.32 1.81
N LEU A 57 -11.58 -8.03 1.65
CA LEU A 57 -11.08 -6.67 1.48
C LEU A 57 -11.62 -6.06 0.17
N VAL A 58 -11.53 -6.80 -0.92
CA VAL A 58 -12.09 -6.40 -2.21
C VAL A 58 -13.60 -6.22 -2.14
N ASP A 59 -14.34 -7.11 -1.46
CA ASP A 59 -15.78 -6.96 -1.25
C ASP A 59 -16.14 -5.64 -0.55
N ARG A 60 -15.37 -5.25 0.46
CA ARG A 60 -15.58 -3.97 1.16
C ARG A 60 -15.30 -2.77 0.27
N LEU A 61 -14.19 -2.81 -0.48
CA LEU A 61 -13.82 -1.73 -1.39
C LEU A 61 -14.79 -1.60 -2.57
N GLU A 62 -15.30 -2.72 -3.08
CA GLU A 62 -16.30 -2.74 -4.16
C GLU A 62 -17.64 -2.14 -3.70
N ARG A 63 -18.10 -2.46 -2.47
CA ARG A 63 -19.29 -1.81 -1.90
C ARG A 63 -19.15 -0.30 -1.72
N ARG A 64 -17.91 0.19 -1.57
CA ARG A 64 -17.57 1.62 -1.55
C ARG A 64 -17.28 2.19 -2.93
N GLU A 65 -17.46 1.40 -3.97
CA GLU A 65 -17.21 1.75 -5.38
C GLU A 65 -15.75 2.18 -5.67
N LEU A 66 -14.80 1.76 -4.83
CA LEU A 66 -13.38 2.10 -4.96
C LEU A 66 -12.62 1.12 -5.88
N VAL A 67 -13.14 -0.07 -6.05
CA VAL A 67 -12.66 -1.10 -6.99
C VAL A 67 -13.83 -1.72 -7.72
N ALA A 68 -13.54 -2.37 -8.84
CA ALA A 68 -14.51 -3.14 -9.63
C ALA A 68 -13.94 -4.50 -10.00
N ARG A 69 -14.79 -5.53 -9.99
CA ARG A 69 -14.48 -6.86 -10.54
C ARG A 69 -14.99 -6.95 -11.97
N HIS A 70 -14.23 -7.57 -12.84
CA HIS A 70 -14.63 -7.90 -14.20
C HIS A 70 -13.96 -9.20 -14.64
N ARG A 71 -14.53 -9.84 -15.65
CA ARG A 71 -13.93 -11.04 -16.25
C ARG A 71 -12.86 -10.64 -17.25
N ALA A 72 -11.78 -11.43 -17.30
CA ALA A 72 -10.72 -11.21 -18.27
C ALA A 72 -11.23 -11.48 -19.70
N ASP A 73 -10.83 -10.65 -20.67
CA ASP A 73 -11.27 -10.75 -22.07
C ASP A 73 -10.85 -12.08 -22.70
N ARG A 74 -9.69 -12.62 -22.33
CA ARG A 74 -9.13 -13.85 -22.89
C ARG A 74 -9.63 -15.13 -22.24
N ASP A 75 -10.07 -15.07 -20.96
CA ASP A 75 -10.60 -16.20 -20.23
C ASP A 75 -11.64 -15.71 -19.20
N ALA A 76 -12.91 -15.94 -19.51
CA ALA A 76 -14.03 -15.52 -18.67
C ALA A 76 -14.08 -16.24 -17.29
N ARG A 77 -13.24 -17.26 -17.05
CA ARG A 77 -13.07 -17.90 -15.73
C ARG A 77 -12.19 -17.09 -14.82
N VAL A 78 -11.35 -16.22 -15.36
CA VAL A 78 -10.44 -15.34 -14.62
C VAL A 78 -11.18 -14.05 -14.25
N VAL A 79 -11.23 -13.75 -12.96
CA VAL A 79 -11.77 -12.49 -12.42
C VAL A 79 -10.62 -11.55 -12.10
N LEU A 80 -10.68 -10.35 -12.66
CA LEU A 80 -9.74 -9.28 -12.43
C LEU A 80 -10.37 -8.20 -11.55
N VAL A 81 -9.54 -7.60 -10.71
CA VAL A 81 -9.90 -6.43 -9.89
C VAL A 81 -9.16 -5.23 -10.44
N SER A 82 -9.86 -4.14 -10.63
CA SER A 82 -9.31 -2.86 -11.05
C SER A 82 -9.69 -1.74 -10.08
N ILE A 83 -8.84 -0.73 -9.98
CA ILE A 83 -9.17 0.50 -9.24
C ILE A 83 -10.14 1.34 -10.08
N THR A 84 -11.13 1.96 -9.44
CA THR A 84 -12.04 2.92 -10.08
C THR A 84 -11.48 4.34 -10.02
N ALA A 85 -12.10 5.27 -10.74
CA ALA A 85 -11.78 6.69 -10.61
C ALA A 85 -11.97 7.19 -9.17
N ALA A 86 -13.03 6.74 -8.50
CA ALA A 86 -13.27 7.05 -7.08
C ALA A 86 -12.20 6.45 -6.17
N GLY A 87 -11.74 5.23 -6.46
CA GLY A 87 -10.64 4.59 -5.74
C GLY A 87 -9.32 5.34 -5.88
N SER A 88 -8.98 5.76 -7.10
CA SER A 88 -7.80 6.58 -7.37
C SER A 88 -7.86 7.92 -6.65
N ALA A 89 -9.01 8.59 -6.66
CA ALA A 89 -9.21 9.85 -5.95
C ALA A 89 -9.06 9.68 -4.43
N ALA A 90 -9.65 8.63 -3.86
CA ALA A 90 -9.54 8.34 -2.42
C ALA A 90 -8.09 8.04 -2.01
N LEU A 91 -7.35 7.30 -2.81
CA LEU A 91 -5.93 7.01 -2.59
C LEU A 91 -5.09 8.29 -2.65
N GLU A 92 -5.34 9.16 -3.64
CA GLU A 92 -4.60 10.43 -3.79
C GLU A 92 -4.84 11.38 -2.61
N VAL A 93 -6.07 11.50 -2.14
CA VAL A 93 -6.39 12.32 -0.94
C VAL A 93 -5.62 11.82 0.28
N LYS A 94 -5.55 10.50 0.51
CA LYS A 94 -4.78 9.92 1.60
C LYS A 94 -3.28 10.15 1.42
N THR A 95 -2.77 9.93 0.23
CA THR A 95 -1.35 10.11 -0.09
C THR A 95 -0.91 11.55 0.12
N GLU A 96 -1.69 12.52 -0.34
CA GLU A 96 -1.38 13.93 -0.17
C GLU A 96 -1.45 14.38 1.30
N HIS A 97 -2.41 13.84 2.06
CA HIS A 97 -2.47 14.10 3.50
C HIS A 97 -1.19 13.59 4.21
N VAL A 98 -0.76 12.36 3.92
CA VAL A 98 0.48 11.78 4.48
C VAL A 98 1.70 12.61 4.07
N ARG A 99 1.78 13.02 2.80
CA ARG A 99 2.86 13.91 2.32
C ARG A 99 2.89 15.24 3.07
N GLY A 100 1.73 15.83 3.32
CA GLY A 100 1.60 17.07 4.08
C GLY A 100 2.16 16.94 5.50
N VAL A 101 1.73 15.89 6.22
CA VAL A 101 2.21 15.60 7.58
C VAL A 101 3.72 15.35 7.60
N LEU A 102 4.24 14.59 6.63
CA LEU A 102 5.68 14.33 6.53
C LEU A 102 6.47 15.61 6.23
N ARG A 103 5.98 16.44 5.31
CA ARG A 103 6.63 17.73 4.97
C ARG A 103 6.68 18.66 6.17
N GLU A 104 5.58 18.80 6.90
CA GLU A 104 5.51 19.60 8.12
C GLU A 104 6.48 19.07 9.18
N THR A 105 6.47 17.76 9.43
CA THR A 105 7.37 17.12 10.40
C THR A 105 8.84 17.32 10.01
N LEU A 106 9.18 17.09 8.75
CA LEU A 106 10.57 17.24 8.27
C LEU A 106 11.05 18.70 8.32
N SER A 107 10.17 19.69 8.26
CA SER A 107 10.56 21.09 8.40
C SER A 107 11.14 21.45 9.77
N GLU A 108 10.89 20.62 10.77
CA GLU A 108 11.44 20.77 12.13
C GLU A 108 12.86 20.15 12.29
N PHE A 109 13.35 19.44 11.27
CA PHE A 109 14.63 18.73 11.30
C PHE A 109 15.74 19.51 10.60
N PRO A 110 17.00 19.43 11.11
CA PRO A 110 18.15 19.97 10.40
C PRO A 110 18.33 19.32 9.02
N GLU A 111 18.82 20.09 8.07
CA GLU A 111 19.05 19.64 6.69
C GLU A 111 19.96 18.40 6.60
N SER A 112 20.97 18.32 7.49
CA SER A 112 21.85 17.15 7.60
C SER A 112 21.15 15.86 8.01
N GLU A 113 20.15 15.96 8.88
CA GLU A 113 19.36 14.80 9.30
C GLU A 113 18.37 14.37 8.23
N ILE A 114 17.78 15.32 7.51
CA ILE A 114 16.93 15.04 6.33
C ILE A 114 17.76 14.31 5.26
N ALA A 115 18.96 14.79 4.95
CA ALA A 115 19.87 14.15 4.01
C ALA A 115 20.21 12.70 4.43
N THR A 116 20.40 12.45 5.73
CA THR A 116 20.64 11.12 6.28
C THR A 116 19.43 10.21 6.10
N LEU A 117 18.22 10.71 6.36
CA LEU A 117 16.98 9.95 6.15
C LEU A 117 16.80 9.56 4.68
N LEU A 118 17.06 10.51 3.75
CA LEU A 118 16.96 10.24 2.31
C LEU A 118 17.99 9.20 1.85
N ALA A 119 19.24 9.32 2.28
CA ALA A 119 20.29 8.35 1.96
C ALA A 119 20.01 6.95 2.51
N THR A 120 19.29 6.85 3.64
CA THR A 120 18.88 5.58 4.23
C THR A 120 17.77 4.90 3.42
N GLY A 121 16.96 5.65 2.70
CA GLY A 121 15.84 5.12 1.90
C GLY A 121 16.29 4.07 0.88
N ASP A 122 17.31 4.36 0.09
CA ASP A 122 17.84 3.44 -0.93
C ASP A 122 18.42 2.15 -0.33
N VAL A 123 19.04 2.26 0.84
CA VAL A 123 19.55 1.09 1.57
C VAL A 123 18.39 0.24 2.08
N PHE A 124 17.34 0.89 2.56
CA PHE A 124 16.16 0.22 3.09
C PHE A 124 15.37 -0.49 1.99
N GLU A 125 15.25 0.11 0.81
CA GLU A 125 14.61 -0.50 -0.35
C GLU A 125 15.34 -1.79 -0.78
N ARG A 126 16.66 -1.74 -0.94
CA ARG A 126 17.47 -2.94 -1.23
C ARG A 126 17.34 -4.03 -0.17
N PHE A 127 17.19 -3.63 1.10
CA PHE A 127 16.95 -4.59 2.19
C PHE A 127 15.58 -5.27 2.05
N ILE A 128 14.53 -4.51 1.75
CA ILE A 128 13.17 -5.03 1.54
C ILE A 128 13.15 -6.01 0.37
N GLU A 129 13.71 -5.65 -0.78
CA GLU A 129 13.78 -6.51 -1.97
C GLU A 129 14.47 -7.85 -1.67
N ARG A 130 15.59 -7.80 -0.96
CA ARG A 130 16.31 -9.03 -0.55
C ARG A 130 15.52 -9.87 0.45
N LEU A 131 14.80 -9.24 1.36
CA LEU A 131 13.97 -9.93 2.33
C LEU A 131 12.78 -10.62 1.63
N GLN A 132 12.10 -9.93 0.72
CA GLN A 132 11.01 -10.49 -0.09
C GLN A 132 11.47 -11.72 -0.86
N SER A 133 12.62 -11.65 -1.52
CA SER A 133 13.16 -12.80 -2.29
C SER A 133 13.46 -14.03 -1.44
N LYS A 134 13.70 -13.87 -0.14
CA LYS A 134 13.94 -14.99 0.79
C LYS A 134 12.65 -15.56 1.38
N VAL A 135 11.68 -14.70 1.66
CA VAL A 135 10.39 -15.11 2.24
C VAL A 135 9.54 -15.84 1.20
N THR A 136 9.58 -15.42 -0.07
CA THR A 136 8.81 -16.04 -1.17
C THR A 136 9.37 -17.41 -1.60
N ARG A 137 10.61 -17.77 -1.19
CA ARG A 137 11.25 -19.07 -1.51
C ARG A 137 11.00 -20.18 -0.47
N GLN A 138 10.29 -19.87 0.62
CA GLN A 138 9.87 -20.85 1.64
C GLN A 138 8.42 -21.29 1.40
#